data_ac422b62d33f7a8e62290697d5eec2d7
#
_entry.id   ac422b62d33f7a8e62290697d5eec2d7
#
_cell.length_a   1.000
_cell.length_b   1.000
_cell.length_c   1.000
_cell.angle_alpha   90.00
_cell.angle_beta   90.00
_cell.angle_gamma   90.00
#
_symmetry.space_group_name_H-M   'P 1'
#
loop_
_entity.id
_entity.type
_entity.pdbx_description
1 polymer ?
#
loop_
_entity_poly.entity_id
_entity_poly.type
_entity_poly.pdbx_seq_one_letter_code
_entity_poly.pdbx_strand_id
1 'polypeptide(L)'
;FASSEDWLLPLADQKIPFVKIETLPQLKQLRDFLKNEEHEFETLVIDSITDINERIKKSIEEKNWKSMELSMWAELTEKIKWVLSDIKDLDMHIIIIAQEKFEKDWDQIKKIIPSLNWKLSTDICYLMDIVWYIFIDSDWERKLITSPNEKFLSKDRTKRIWNNTELNFKKWVQLVSEMHNDEEEVLYTIMTDTEKNL
;
A
#
# COMPACT_ATOMS: atom_id res chain seq x y z
N PHE A 1 0.13 11.46 7.12
CA PHE A 1 0.06 10.09 7.64
C PHE A 1 -1.40 9.70 7.84
N ALA A 2 -1.82 8.53 7.39
CA ALA A 2 -3.16 7.99 7.59
C ALA A 2 -3.06 6.64 8.31
N SER A 3 -3.73 6.48 9.44
CA SER A 3 -3.73 5.25 10.23
C SER A 3 -5.07 5.04 10.95
N SER A 4 -5.33 3.84 11.40
CA SER A 4 -6.45 3.55 12.31
C SER A 4 -6.02 3.46 13.78
N GLU A 5 -4.73 3.56 14.07
CA GLU A 5 -4.14 3.37 15.38
C GLU A 5 -3.55 4.66 15.95
N ASP A 6 -3.49 4.75 17.29
CA ASP A 6 -2.99 5.93 18.02
C ASP A 6 -1.47 5.80 18.38
N TRP A 7 -0.73 4.90 17.73
CA TRP A 7 0.66 4.54 18.08
C TRP A 7 1.75 5.48 17.52
N LEU A 8 1.39 6.63 17.00
CA LEU A 8 2.34 7.63 16.48
C LEU A 8 3.20 8.31 17.54
N LEU A 9 3.17 7.83 18.79
CA LEU A 9 4.02 8.34 19.88
C LEU A 9 5.50 8.47 19.50
N PRO A 10 6.13 7.53 18.78
CA PRO A 10 7.53 7.68 18.35
C PRO A 10 7.76 8.80 17.34
N LEU A 11 6.72 9.29 16.69
CA LEU A 11 6.76 10.36 15.69
C LEU A 11 6.19 11.69 16.21
N ALA A 12 5.74 11.74 17.47
CA ALA A 12 5.07 12.90 18.05
C ALA A 12 5.96 14.16 17.99
N ASP A 13 7.27 14.00 18.17
CA ASP A 13 8.24 15.10 18.14
C ASP A 13 8.42 15.69 16.74
N GLN A 14 8.07 14.96 15.69
CA GLN A 14 8.27 15.36 14.30
C GLN A 14 7.12 16.17 13.72
N LYS A 15 6.02 16.36 14.49
CA LYS A 15 4.82 17.13 14.09
C LYS A 15 4.28 16.76 12.71
N ILE A 16 4.34 15.48 12.36
CA ILE A 16 3.84 14.97 11.08
C ILE A 16 2.31 15.07 11.06
N PRO A 17 1.69 15.68 10.03
CA PRO A 17 0.25 15.71 9.87
C PRO A 17 -0.34 14.29 9.84
N PHE A 18 -1.40 14.08 10.60
CA PHE A 18 -2.00 12.76 10.79
C PHE A 18 -3.52 12.83 10.66
N VAL A 19 -4.10 11.78 10.08
CA VAL A 19 -5.55 11.57 10.03
C VAL A 19 -5.88 10.15 10.45
N LYS A 20 -6.90 10.00 11.31
CA LYS A 20 -7.40 8.71 11.76
C LYS A 20 -8.48 8.20 10.79
N ILE A 21 -8.32 6.96 10.32
CA ILE A 21 -9.22 6.30 9.38
C ILE A 21 -9.80 5.05 10.04
N GLU A 22 -11.08 5.09 10.36
CA GLU A 22 -11.82 3.98 10.98
C GLU A 22 -13.02 3.53 10.13
N THR A 23 -13.40 4.35 9.13
CA THR A 23 -14.56 4.07 8.28
C THR A 23 -14.25 4.33 6.81
N LEU A 24 -14.99 3.67 5.93
CA LEU A 24 -14.87 3.89 4.48
C LEU A 24 -15.16 5.36 4.05
N PRO A 25 -16.16 6.07 4.63
CA PRO A 25 -16.33 7.49 4.35
C PRO A 25 -15.10 8.34 4.68
N GLN A 26 -14.41 8.09 5.79
CA GLN A 26 -13.18 8.83 6.14
C GLN A 26 -12.05 8.56 5.14
N LEU A 27 -11.89 7.32 4.66
CA LEU A 27 -10.91 7.01 3.62
C LEU A 27 -11.23 7.74 2.31
N LYS A 28 -12.51 7.84 1.95
CA LYS A 28 -12.96 8.64 0.80
C LYS A 28 -12.72 10.13 0.99
N GLN A 29 -13.01 10.67 2.18
CA GLN A 29 -12.76 12.06 2.51
C GLN A 29 -11.27 12.42 2.41
N LEU A 30 -10.38 11.52 2.87
CA LEU A 30 -8.93 11.69 2.68
C LEU A 30 -8.57 11.78 1.19
N ARG A 31 -9.07 10.83 0.37
CA ARG A 31 -8.86 10.85 -1.08
C ARG A 31 -9.37 12.15 -1.70
N ASP A 32 -10.59 12.58 -1.34
CA ASP A 32 -11.21 13.78 -1.88
C ASP A 32 -10.44 15.04 -1.49
N PHE A 33 -9.98 15.13 -0.25
CA PHE A 33 -9.14 16.21 0.23
C PHE A 33 -7.83 16.28 -0.58
N LEU A 34 -7.09 15.17 -0.67
CA LEU A 34 -5.81 15.14 -1.40
C LEU A 34 -5.95 15.40 -2.90
N LYS A 35 -7.13 15.16 -3.47
CA LYS A 35 -7.38 15.35 -4.90
C LYS A 35 -7.84 16.77 -5.24
N ASN A 36 -8.61 17.42 -4.36
CA ASN A 36 -9.39 18.62 -4.71
C ASN A 36 -8.95 19.86 -3.93
N GLU A 37 -8.30 19.69 -2.78
CA GLU A 37 -7.89 20.83 -1.95
C GLU A 37 -6.42 21.17 -2.19
N GLU A 38 -6.06 22.45 -2.06
CA GLU A 38 -4.66 22.87 -2.11
C GLU A 38 -3.89 22.38 -0.88
N HIS A 39 -2.77 21.75 -1.08
CA HIS A 39 -1.88 21.26 -0.02
C HIS A 39 -0.44 21.17 -0.49
N GLU A 40 0.51 21.15 0.46
CA GLU A 40 1.96 21.01 0.20
C GLU A 40 2.47 19.58 0.50
N PHE A 41 1.58 18.60 0.59
CA PHE A 41 1.98 17.22 0.89
C PHE A 41 2.54 16.55 -0.36
N GLU A 42 3.76 16.03 -0.27
CA GLU A 42 4.42 15.27 -1.34
C GLU A 42 4.32 13.76 -1.14
N THR A 43 4.03 13.32 0.09
CA THR A 43 3.99 11.89 0.42
C THR A 43 2.78 11.55 1.31
N LEU A 44 2.02 10.55 0.91
CA LEU A 44 1.02 9.91 1.74
C LEU A 44 1.54 8.56 2.23
N VAL A 45 1.51 8.34 3.55
CA VAL A 45 1.77 7.03 4.16
C VAL A 45 0.49 6.49 4.76
N ILE A 46 0.07 5.30 4.36
CA ILE A 46 -1.06 4.56 4.93
C ILE A 46 -0.50 3.42 5.79
N ASP A 47 -0.65 3.52 7.11
CA ASP A 47 -0.07 2.58 8.06
C ASP A 47 -1.06 2.22 9.20
N SER A 48 -1.61 1.03 9.17
CA SER A 48 -1.51 0.03 8.12
C SER A 48 -2.85 -0.12 7.40
N ILE A 49 -2.79 -0.46 6.13
CA ILE A 49 -4.03 -0.74 5.38
C ILE A 49 -4.74 -1.98 5.93
N THR A 50 -4.01 -2.90 6.58
CA THR A 50 -4.58 -4.05 7.26
C THR A 50 -5.53 -3.61 8.37
N ASP A 51 -5.08 -2.72 9.27
CA ASP A 51 -5.88 -2.26 10.41
C ASP A 51 -7.03 -1.36 9.96
N ILE A 52 -6.79 -0.49 8.98
CA ILE A 52 -7.85 0.32 8.36
C ILE A 52 -8.95 -0.57 7.78
N ASN A 53 -8.59 -1.64 7.06
CA ASN A 53 -9.55 -2.58 6.49
C ASN A 53 -10.37 -3.30 7.58
N GLU A 54 -9.73 -3.73 8.67
CA GLU A 54 -10.42 -4.36 9.80
C GLU A 54 -11.34 -3.38 10.55
N ARG A 55 -10.94 -2.12 10.72
CA ARG A 55 -11.78 -1.08 11.32
C ARG A 55 -13.00 -0.77 10.46
N ILE A 56 -12.82 -0.61 9.15
CA ILE A 56 -13.93 -0.40 8.21
C ILE A 56 -14.92 -1.57 8.27
N LYS A 57 -14.41 -2.81 8.23
CA LYS A 57 -15.22 -4.02 8.41
C LYS A 57 -16.05 -3.94 9.68
N LYS A 58 -15.39 -3.71 10.82
CA LYS A 58 -16.05 -3.63 12.13
C LYS A 58 -17.14 -2.56 12.14
N SER A 59 -16.88 -1.39 11.58
CA SER A 59 -17.87 -0.32 11.48
C SER A 59 -19.12 -0.71 10.68
N ILE A 60 -18.96 -1.56 9.65
CA ILE A 60 -20.07 -2.08 8.86
C ILE A 60 -20.87 -3.12 9.64
N GLU A 61 -20.19 -4.04 10.34
CA GLU A 61 -20.81 -5.08 11.17
C GLU A 61 -21.63 -4.44 12.30
N GLU A 62 -21.07 -3.46 13.00
CA GLU A 62 -21.75 -2.71 14.06
C GLU A 62 -22.99 -1.98 13.53
N LYS A 63 -22.89 -1.32 12.38
CA LYS A 63 -24.01 -0.62 11.76
C LYS A 63 -25.15 -1.56 11.36
N ASN A 64 -24.83 -2.76 10.90
CA ASN A 64 -25.80 -3.72 10.40
C ASN A 64 -26.26 -4.72 11.46
N TRP A 65 -25.66 -4.72 12.66
CA TRP A 65 -25.93 -5.68 13.76
C TRP A 65 -25.78 -7.14 13.33
N LYS A 66 -24.91 -7.43 12.35
CA LYS A 66 -24.64 -8.76 11.85
C LYS A 66 -23.23 -8.89 11.31
N SER A 67 -22.72 -10.12 11.28
CA SER A 67 -21.46 -10.44 10.61
C SER A 67 -21.52 -10.18 9.12
N MET A 68 -20.36 -9.95 8.50
CA MET A 68 -20.23 -9.73 7.08
C MET A 68 -20.67 -10.95 6.26
N GLU A 69 -21.61 -10.76 5.36
CA GLU A 69 -21.97 -11.75 4.34
C GLU A 69 -21.00 -11.68 3.14
N LEU A 70 -20.95 -12.74 2.32
CA LEU A 70 -20.03 -12.83 1.17
C LEU A 70 -20.20 -11.66 0.18
N SER A 71 -21.45 -11.25 -0.07
CA SER A 71 -21.76 -10.09 -0.93
C SER A 71 -21.20 -8.78 -0.37
N MET A 72 -21.29 -8.59 0.95
CA MET A 72 -20.77 -7.41 1.63
C MET A 72 -19.22 -7.36 1.58
N TRP A 73 -18.57 -8.52 1.68
CA TRP A 73 -17.13 -8.64 1.51
C TRP A 73 -16.68 -8.25 0.10
N ALA A 74 -17.37 -8.72 -0.92
CA ALA A 74 -17.08 -8.37 -2.31
C ALA A 74 -17.25 -6.85 -2.54
N GLU A 75 -18.34 -6.28 -2.07
CA GLU A 75 -18.63 -4.85 -2.20
C GLU A 75 -17.58 -3.99 -1.46
N LEU A 76 -17.20 -4.38 -0.24
CA LEU A 76 -16.18 -3.69 0.55
C LEU A 76 -14.82 -3.71 -0.17
N THR A 77 -14.43 -4.89 -0.66
CA THR A 77 -13.18 -5.09 -1.40
C THR A 77 -13.09 -4.16 -2.61
N GLU A 78 -14.14 -4.14 -3.45
CA GLU A 78 -14.19 -3.28 -4.63
C GLU A 78 -14.16 -1.78 -4.26
N LYS A 79 -14.88 -1.36 -3.21
CA LYS A 79 -14.88 0.03 -2.75
C LYS A 79 -13.52 0.48 -2.25
N ILE A 80 -12.83 -0.34 -1.45
CA ILE A 80 -11.49 -0.03 -0.96
C ILE A 80 -10.50 0.03 -2.13
N LYS A 81 -10.52 -0.98 -3.00
CA LYS A 81 -9.68 -1.02 -4.20
C LYS A 81 -9.86 0.23 -5.07
N TRP A 82 -11.10 0.64 -5.31
CA TRP A 82 -11.39 1.83 -6.10
C TRP A 82 -10.81 3.11 -5.47
N VAL A 83 -10.99 3.29 -4.14
CA VAL A 83 -10.41 4.45 -3.43
C VAL A 83 -8.89 4.44 -3.47
N LEU A 84 -8.26 3.27 -3.29
CA LEU A 84 -6.80 3.16 -3.34
C LEU A 84 -6.26 3.36 -4.77
N SER A 85 -7.01 2.97 -5.79
CA SER A 85 -6.66 3.29 -7.19
C SER A 85 -6.67 4.80 -7.44
N ASP A 86 -7.72 5.50 -6.97
CA ASP A 86 -7.77 6.95 -7.07
C ASP A 86 -6.63 7.65 -6.30
N ILE A 87 -6.26 7.11 -5.12
CA ILE A 87 -5.15 7.63 -4.32
C ILE A 87 -3.82 7.42 -5.04
N LYS A 88 -3.63 6.25 -5.65
CA LYS A 88 -2.41 5.94 -6.42
C LYS A 88 -2.20 6.92 -7.58
N ASP A 89 -3.27 7.41 -8.18
CA ASP A 89 -3.24 8.31 -9.32
C ASP A 89 -3.02 9.80 -8.94
N LEU A 90 -2.81 10.11 -7.65
CA LEU A 90 -2.43 11.43 -7.19
C LEU A 90 -0.96 11.73 -7.53
N ASP A 91 -0.65 12.98 -7.82
CA ASP A 91 0.73 13.44 -8.05
C ASP A 91 1.51 13.56 -6.74
N MET A 92 1.77 12.41 -6.11
CA MET A 92 2.50 12.32 -4.84
C MET A 92 3.04 10.90 -4.61
N HIS A 93 4.00 10.76 -3.72
CA HIS A 93 4.50 9.45 -3.31
C HIS A 93 3.48 8.75 -2.41
N ILE A 94 3.05 7.55 -2.80
CA ILE A 94 2.12 6.75 -2.02
C ILE A 94 2.83 5.54 -1.42
N ILE A 95 2.85 5.46 -0.09
CA ILE A 95 3.39 4.33 0.66
C ILE A 95 2.26 3.64 1.39
N ILE A 96 2.05 2.35 1.11
CA ILE A 96 1.04 1.53 1.78
C ILE A 96 1.73 0.42 2.55
N ILE A 97 1.56 0.42 3.86
CA ILE A 97 2.08 -0.60 4.76
C ILE A 97 0.97 -1.61 5.07
N ALA A 98 1.29 -2.89 4.98
CA ALA A 98 0.38 -3.97 5.32
C ALA A 98 1.11 -5.00 6.20
N GLN A 99 0.39 -5.59 7.14
CA GLN A 99 0.85 -6.76 7.87
C GLN A 99 0.89 -7.96 6.94
N GLU A 100 1.73 -8.95 7.26
CA GLU A 100 1.82 -10.18 6.50
C GLU A 100 0.79 -11.21 6.93
N LYS A 101 0.39 -12.08 6.00
CA LYS A 101 -0.26 -13.36 6.30
C LYS A 101 0.33 -14.48 5.47
N PHE A 102 0.30 -15.68 6.05
CA PHE A 102 0.83 -16.89 5.43
C PHE A 102 -0.30 -17.69 4.78
N GLU A 103 -0.23 -17.87 3.48
CA GLU A 103 -1.03 -18.89 2.80
C GLU A 103 -0.32 -20.22 2.93
N LYS A 104 -0.99 -21.21 3.52
CA LYS A 104 -0.46 -22.56 3.74
C LYS A 104 -1.13 -23.53 2.81
N ASP A 105 -0.33 -24.51 2.36
CA ASP A 105 -0.80 -25.73 1.75
C ASP A 105 -0.38 -26.88 2.67
N TRP A 106 -1.37 -27.45 3.38
CA TRP A 106 -1.14 -28.34 4.53
C TRP A 106 -0.32 -27.61 5.59
N ASP A 107 0.85 -28.10 5.96
CA ASP A 107 1.73 -27.50 6.96
C ASP A 107 2.85 -26.62 6.35
N GLN A 108 2.92 -26.50 5.04
CA GLN A 108 3.94 -25.73 4.36
C GLN A 108 3.44 -24.32 4.00
N ILE A 109 4.26 -23.31 4.26
CA ILE A 109 3.99 -21.95 3.80
C ILE A 109 4.17 -21.92 2.28
N LYS A 110 3.06 -21.74 1.57
CA LYS A 110 3.04 -21.63 0.11
C LYS A 110 3.35 -20.20 -0.34
N LYS A 111 2.78 -19.23 0.34
CA LYS A 111 2.91 -17.82 -0.05
C LYS A 111 2.78 -16.88 1.14
N ILE A 112 3.51 -15.78 1.09
CA ILE A 112 3.41 -14.66 2.02
C ILE A 112 2.82 -13.48 1.26
N ILE A 113 1.71 -12.94 1.76
CA ILE A 113 0.93 -11.89 1.10
C ILE A 113 0.48 -10.86 2.12
N PRO A 114 0.05 -9.65 1.71
CA PRO A 114 -0.58 -8.69 2.60
C PRO A 114 -1.79 -9.29 3.32
N SER A 115 -1.89 -9.03 4.62
CA SER A 115 -3.01 -9.48 5.46
C SER A 115 -4.26 -8.63 5.18
N LEU A 116 -4.89 -8.88 4.06
CA LEU A 116 -6.12 -8.24 3.62
C LEU A 116 -7.15 -9.31 3.22
N ASN A 117 -8.39 -8.85 3.04
CA ASN A 117 -9.47 -9.72 2.66
C ASN A 117 -9.26 -10.24 1.23
N TRP A 118 -9.32 -11.55 1.10
CA TRP A 118 -9.42 -12.30 -0.13
C TRP A 118 -8.60 -11.70 -1.30
N LYS A 119 -9.30 -11.29 -2.39
CA LYS A 119 -8.72 -10.75 -3.61
C LYS A 119 -7.97 -9.42 -3.40
N LEU A 120 -8.35 -8.63 -2.41
CA LEU A 120 -7.69 -7.35 -2.12
C LEU A 120 -6.19 -7.53 -1.81
N SER A 121 -5.79 -8.64 -1.17
CA SER A 121 -4.38 -8.95 -0.88
C SER A 121 -3.51 -8.97 -2.13
N THR A 122 -4.04 -9.49 -3.24
CA THR A 122 -3.33 -9.55 -4.52
C THR A 122 -3.55 -8.30 -5.35
N ASP A 123 -4.77 -7.79 -5.39
CA ASP A 123 -5.13 -6.62 -6.20
C ASP A 123 -4.35 -5.38 -5.80
N ILE A 124 -4.15 -5.14 -4.49
CA ILE A 124 -3.34 -3.99 -4.02
C ILE A 124 -1.89 -4.10 -4.49
N CYS A 125 -1.32 -5.30 -4.49
CA CYS A 125 0.04 -5.50 -4.99
C CYS A 125 0.14 -5.23 -6.50
N TYR A 126 -0.91 -5.48 -7.28
CA TYR A 126 -0.93 -5.16 -8.71
C TYR A 126 -1.07 -3.65 -8.97
N LEU A 127 -1.74 -2.91 -8.12
CA LEU A 127 -1.87 -1.45 -8.24
C LEU A 127 -0.53 -0.73 -8.06
N MET A 128 0.32 -1.18 -7.12
CA MET A 128 1.57 -0.51 -6.80
C MET A 128 2.66 -0.79 -7.83
N ASP A 129 3.56 0.17 -8.05
CA ASP A 129 4.70 0.01 -8.96
C ASP A 129 5.81 -0.80 -8.34
N ILE A 130 6.01 -0.63 -7.05
CA ILE A 130 6.98 -1.37 -6.26
C ILE A 130 6.25 -2.06 -5.11
N VAL A 131 6.48 -3.35 -4.94
CA VAL A 131 6.02 -4.14 -3.79
C VAL A 131 7.23 -4.83 -3.21
N TRP A 132 7.53 -4.53 -1.97
CA TRP A 132 8.61 -5.19 -1.26
C TRP A 132 8.12 -5.93 -0.01
N TYR A 133 8.86 -6.94 0.34
CA TYR A 133 8.71 -7.62 1.61
C TYR A 133 9.90 -7.29 2.50
N ILE A 134 9.63 -6.78 3.70
CA ILE A 134 10.66 -6.42 4.69
C ILE A 134 10.75 -7.55 5.70
N PHE A 135 11.95 -8.01 5.98
CA PHE A 135 12.22 -9.02 7.00
C PHE A 135 13.48 -8.69 7.80
N ILE A 136 13.63 -9.35 8.92
CA ILE A 136 14.85 -9.27 9.74
C ILE A 136 15.64 -10.55 9.47
N ASP A 137 16.92 -10.41 9.08
CA ASP A 137 17.80 -11.53 8.82
C ASP A 137 18.43 -12.10 10.10
N SER A 138 19.32 -13.10 9.94
CA SER A 138 20.04 -13.73 11.06
C SER A 138 20.95 -12.78 11.84
N ASP A 139 21.37 -11.70 11.23
CA ASP A 139 22.25 -10.68 11.80
C ASP A 139 21.48 -9.52 12.43
N TRP A 140 20.16 -9.66 12.56
CA TRP A 140 19.22 -8.67 13.07
C TRP A 140 19.14 -7.40 12.22
N GLU A 141 19.52 -7.48 10.95
CA GLU A 141 19.39 -6.39 10.01
C GLU A 141 18.07 -6.47 9.23
N ARG A 142 17.48 -5.31 8.95
CA ARG A 142 16.32 -5.22 8.08
C ARG A 142 16.74 -5.30 6.63
N LYS A 143 16.13 -6.24 5.91
CA LYS A 143 16.38 -6.49 4.48
C LYS A 143 15.08 -6.40 3.69
N LEU A 144 15.23 -6.19 2.39
CA LEU A 144 14.12 -6.12 1.44
C LEU A 144 14.19 -7.24 0.41
N ILE A 145 13.02 -7.71 -0.01
CA ILE A 145 12.85 -8.49 -1.23
C ILE A 145 11.94 -7.70 -2.16
N THR A 146 12.43 -7.31 -3.33
CA THR A 146 11.68 -6.58 -4.37
C THR A 146 11.52 -7.40 -5.65
N SER A 147 12.41 -8.38 -5.89
CA SER A 147 12.29 -9.25 -7.06
C SER A 147 11.15 -10.24 -6.91
N PRO A 148 10.45 -10.59 -8.00
CA PRO A 148 9.44 -11.65 -7.99
C PRO A 148 10.01 -12.95 -7.44
N ASN A 149 9.25 -13.62 -6.58
CA ASN A 149 9.65 -14.80 -5.87
C ASN A 149 8.43 -15.72 -5.66
N GLU A 150 8.66 -17.03 -5.58
CA GLU A 150 7.57 -17.99 -5.38
C GLU A 150 6.84 -17.81 -4.04
N LYS A 151 7.57 -17.37 -3.00
CA LYS A 151 7.04 -17.19 -1.64
C LYS A 151 6.43 -15.81 -1.39
N PHE A 152 6.91 -14.77 -2.06
CA PHE A 152 6.52 -13.38 -1.76
C PHE A 152 5.86 -12.72 -2.97
N LEU A 153 4.80 -11.95 -2.71
CA LEU A 153 4.22 -11.04 -3.70
C LEU A 153 5.05 -9.76 -3.78
N SER A 154 6.24 -9.87 -4.34
CA SER A 154 7.15 -8.74 -4.53
C SER A 154 7.33 -8.41 -6.00
N LYS A 155 7.51 -7.15 -6.31
CA LYS A 155 7.85 -6.66 -7.65
C LYS A 155 8.53 -5.30 -7.57
N ASP A 156 9.26 -4.99 -8.61
CA ASP A 156 9.81 -3.66 -8.89
C ASP A 156 9.71 -3.41 -10.40
N ARG A 157 8.75 -2.60 -10.82
CA ARG A 157 8.58 -2.21 -12.23
C ARG A 157 9.72 -1.32 -12.71
N THR A 158 10.34 -0.57 -11.78
CA THR A 158 11.45 0.33 -12.10
C THR A 158 12.76 -0.41 -12.34
N LYS A 159 12.91 -1.64 -11.82
CA LYS A 159 14.14 -2.45 -11.83
C LYS A 159 15.35 -1.75 -11.19
N ARG A 160 15.13 -0.73 -10.36
CA ARG A 160 16.16 0.09 -9.73
C ARG A 160 16.46 -0.31 -8.28
N ILE A 161 15.50 -0.96 -7.62
CA ILE A 161 15.64 -1.39 -6.23
C ILE A 161 15.84 -2.92 -6.21
N TRP A 162 17.04 -3.34 -5.85
CA TRP A 162 17.42 -4.76 -5.82
C TRP A 162 17.14 -5.38 -4.45
N ASN A 163 17.00 -6.70 -4.41
CA ASN A 163 16.92 -7.45 -3.15
C ASN A 163 18.08 -7.11 -2.24
N ASN A 164 17.83 -7.10 -0.93
CA ASN A 164 18.79 -6.75 0.12
C ASN A 164 19.38 -5.34 0.00
N THR A 165 18.69 -4.45 -0.70
CA THR A 165 19.04 -3.02 -0.72
C THR A 165 18.82 -2.43 0.69
N GLU A 166 19.68 -1.52 1.08
CA GLU A 166 19.54 -0.78 2.32
C GLU A 166 18.18 -0.10 2.41
N LEU A 167 17.56 -0.15 3.59
CA LEU A 167 16.26 0.47 3.88
C LEU A 167 16.40 2.00 3.97
N ASN A 168 16.50 2.66 2.82
CA ASN A 168 16.66 4.11 2.71
C ASN A 168 15.68 4.67 1.67
N PHE A 169 14.50 5.07 2.14
CA PHE A 169 13.43 5.58 1.28
C PHE A 169 13.87 6.79 0.45
N LYS A 170 14.61 7.72 1.04
CA LYS A 170 15.12 8.91 0.32
C LYS A 170 15.99 8.51 -0.86
N LYS A 171 16.87 7.54 -0.67
CA LYS A 171 17.73 6.99 -1.74
C LYS A 171 16.89 6.31 -2.82
N TRP A 172 15.81 5.61 -2.45
CA TRP A 172 14.94 4.94 -3.44
C TRP A 172 14.15 5.95 -4.27
N VAL A 173 13.57 6.96 -3.62
CA VAL A 173 12.89 8.06 -4.33
C VAL A 173 13.86 8.72 -5.30
N GLN A 174 15.10 8.99 -4.88
CA GLN A 174 16.12 9.54 -5.76
C GLN A 174 16.43 8.62 -6.94
N LEU A 175 16.66 7.32 -6.71
CA LEU A 175 16.93 6.33 -7.78
C LEU A 175 15.79 6.21 -8.79
N VAL A 176 14.55 6.36 -8.35
CA VAL A 176 13.38 6.33 -9.21
C VAL A 176 13.21 7.68 -9.94
N SER A 177 13.44 8.80 -9.27
CA SER A 177 13.29 10.15 -9.84
C SER A 177 14.41 10.50 -10.84
N GLU A 178 15.62 9.97 -10.67
CA GLU A 178 16.71 10.13 -11.65
C GLU A 178 16.35 9.56 -13.03
N MET A 179 15.40 8.62 -13.08
CA MET A 179 14.85 8.15 -14.36
C MET A 179 14.04 9.22 -15.09
N HIS A 180 13.35 10.10 -14.36
CA HIS A 180 12.56 11.16 -14.97
C HIS A 180 13.41 12.25 -15.63
N ASN A 181 14.61 12.50 -15.10
CA ASN A 181 15.48 13.57 -15.61
C ASN A 181 16.27 13.18 -16.87
N ASP A 182 16.54 11.89 -17.06
CA ASP A 182 17.32 11.40 -18.21
C ASP A 182 16.46 10.98 -19.41
N GLU A 183 15.16 10.66 -19.21
CA GLU A 183 14.24 10.18 -20.25
C GLU A 183 12.80 10.67 -19.96
N GLU A 184 12.58 11.96 -19.87
CA GLU A 184 11.38 12.62 -19.34
C GLU A 184 10.03 12.19 -19.92
N GLU A 185 9.98 11.52 -21.05
CA GLU A 185 8.71 11.09 -21.66
C GLU A 185 8.52 9.57 -21.76
N VAL A 186 9.61 8.82 -21.84
CA VAL A 186 9.52 7.42 -22.34
C VAL A 186 8.95 6.47 -21.30
N LEU A 187 9.31 6.60 -20.03
CA LEU A 187 8.91 5.62 -19.00
C LEU A 187 7.50 5.86 -18.49
N TYR A 188 7.12 7.10 -18.29
CA TYR A 188 5.75 7.45 -17.92
C TYR A 188 4.79 7.11 -19.06
N THR A 189 5.17 7.39 -20.29
CA THR A 189 4.41 7.05 -21.50
C THR A 189 4.32 5.54 -21.70
N ILE A 190 5.41 4.78 -21.49
CA ILE A 190 5.39 3.31 -21.62
C ILE A 190 4.51 2.67 -20.54
N MET A 191 4.52 3.18 -19.30
CA MET A 191 3.68 2.64 -18.22
C MET A 191 2.20 2.96 -18.44
N THR A 192 1.86 4.16 -18.92
CA THR A 192 0.47 4.55 -19.21
C THR A 192 -0.06 3.95 -20.51
N ASP A 193 0.77 3.77 -21.53
CA ASP A 193 0.35 3.20 -22.81
C ASP A 193 0.19 1.68 -22.73
N THR A 194 0.93 1.00 -21.86
CA THR A 194 0.72 -0.43 -21.60
C THR A 194 -0.60 -0.67 -20.88
N GLU A 195 -1.03 0.24 -20.00
CA GLU A 195 -2.31 0.16 -19.33
C GLU A 195 -3.51 0.56 -20.23
N LYS A 196 -3.29 1.38 -21.26
CA LYS A 196 -4.34 1.76 -22.24
C LYS A 196 -4.58 0.72 -23.32
N ASN A 197 -3.67 -0.24 -23.51
CA ASN A 197 -3.76 -1.29 -24.52
C ASN A 197 -4.10 -2.67 -23.95
N LEU A 198 -4.47 -2.78 -22.66
CA LEU A 198 -5.06 -3.94 -22.03
C LEU A 198 -6.52 -3.69 -21.66
#